data_312d1fa873df4bd54a440bf2ffdbc3e5
#
_entry.id   312d1fa873df4bd54a440bf2ffdbc3e5
#
_cell.length_a   1.000
_cell.length_b   1.000
_cell.length_c   1.000
_cell.angle_alpha   90.00
_cell.angle_beta   90.00
_cell.angle_gamma   90.00
#
_symmetry.space_group_name_H-M   'P 1'
#
loop_
_entity.id
_entity.type
_entity.pdbx_description
1 polymer ?
#
loop_
_entity_poly.entity_id
_entity_poly.type
_entity_poly.pdbx_seq_one_letter_code
_entity_poly.pdbx_strand_id
1 'polypeptide(L)'
;EVLNIDEAMAGALDIIAEMISEDKDFRDILRKDAEKNGVLVSEKGKEENNVYDMYYEFSEKISKLPAHRILAINRGEKEKALKVSIKLSDEKNIGEILFALCMDDENFCHKFLKEAVIDSYNRLLFPQIETEIRANLKEKADTQSIEVFGKNLKPYIMQSPILDRVVLGIDPGYRTGCKVAVISKTGSVLDHVNIYPTKPQEKIKESKEILAKLIKKYDVSLIAIGNGTASRETEKVVVELINELKKEDLFYSIVNEAGASIYSASKLGQEEFPDLDVTVRGAISIARRIQDPMAELVKIEPKHIGIGQYQHDVNQKQLTETLSDVIEDCVNKVGVDVNTASFSLLSYISGMTKTMAKNLVSYRDE
;
A
#
# COMPACT_ATOMS: atom_id res chain seq x y z
N GLU A 1 18.74 17.00 -48.69
CA GLU A 1 19.88 17.59 -49.42
C GLU A 1 20.66 18.49 -48.46
N VAL A 2 21.97 18.29 -48.38
CA VAL A 2 22.87 19.08 -47.53
C VAL A 2 23.24 20.33 -48.33
N LEU A 3 22.99 21.51 -47.81
CA LEU A 3 23.13 22.78 -48.54
C LEU A 3 24.55 23.36 -48.44
N ASN A 4 25.32 23.02 -47.42
CA ASN A 4 26.65 23.55 -47.19
C ASN A 4 27.52 22.61 -46.35
N ILE A 5 28.82 22.92 -46.19
CA ILE A 5 29.81 22.11 -45.45
C ILE A 5 29.43 22.04 -43.95
N ASP A 6 28.92 23.09 -43.38
CA ASP A 6 28.59 23.12 -41.95
C ASP A 6 27.42 22.18 -41.65
N GLU A 7 26.40 22.10 -42.49
CA GLU A 7 25.32 21.14 -42.36
C GLU A 7 25.80 19.69 -42.54
N ALA A 8 26.75 19.45 -43.45
CA ALA A 8 27.35 18.14 -43.63
C ALA A 8 28.12 17.70 -42.36
N MET A 9 28.88 18.62 -41.78
CA MET A 9 29.59 18.37 -40.51
C MET A 9 28.66 18.11 -39.36
N ALA A 10 27.63 18.94 -39.20
CA ALA A 10 26.64 18.73 -38.14
C ALA A 10 25.92 17.36 -38.28
N GLY A 11 25.53 16.99 -39.50
CA GLY A 11 24.93 15.67 -39.76
C GLY A 11 25.89 14.50 -39.50
N ALA A 12 27.17 14.67 -39.79
CA ALA A 12 28.17 13.66 -39.46
C ALA A 12 28.39 13.49 -37.94
N LEU A 13 28.41 14.62 -37.19
CA LEU A 13 28.51 14.61 -35.74
C LEU A 13 27.28 13.98 -35.07
N ASP A 14 26.09 14.27 -35.59
CA ASP A 14 24.84 13.62 -35.13
C ASP A 14 24.89 12.10 -35.31
N ILE A 15 25.32 11.61 -36.46
CA ILE A 15 25.47 10.16 -36.72
C ILE A 15 26.46 9.54 -35.73
N ILE A 16 27.62 10.19 -35.51
CA ILE A 16 28.61 9.73 -34.53
C ILE A 16 28.04 9.71 -33.11
N ALA A 17 27.28 10.75 -32.75
CA ALA A 17 26.64 10.80 -31.44
C ALA A 17 25.60 9.67 -31.24
N GLU A 18 24.83 9.34 -32.26
CA GLU A 18 23.92 8.19 -32.25
C GLU A 18 24.68 6.87 -32.12
N MET A 19 25.75 6.65 -32.93
CA MET A 19 26.56 5.45 -32.83
C MET A 19 27.14 5.25 -31.43
N ILE A 20 27.67 6.31 -30.81
CA ILE A 20 28.17 6.29 -29.45
C ILE A 20 27.04 5.93 -28.46
N SER A 21 25.84 6.47 -28.64
CA SER A 21 24.71 6.23 -27.75
C SER A 21 24.16 4.80 -27.82
N GLU A 22 24.32 4.14 -28.96
CA GLU A 22 23.90 2.75 -29.18
C GLU A 22 24.94 1.72 -28.72
N ASP A 23 26.18 2.16 -28.51
CA ASP A 23 27.26 1.28 -28.11
C ASP A 23 27.04 0.70 -26.70
N LYS A 24 27.11 -0.62 -26.60
CA LYS A 24 26.88 -1.35 -25.34
C LYS A 24 27.93 -1.00 -24.29
N ASP A 25 29.17 -0.88 -24.67
CA ASP A 25 30.30 -0.71 -23.75
C ASP A 25 30.21 0.69 -23.09
N PHE A 26 29.84 1.70 -23.84
CA PHE A 26 29.62 3.05 -23.30
C PHE A 26 28.42 3.11 -22.37
N ARG A 27 27.34 2.43 -22.68
CA ARG A 27 26.19 2.28 -21.76
C ARG A 27 26.59 1.58 -20.47
N ASP A 28 27.41 0.53 -20.55
CA ASP A 28 27.87 -0.22 -19.38
C ASP A 28 28.83 0.60 -18.51
N ILE A 29 29.63 1.52 -19.08
CA ILE A 29 30.41 2.48 -18.31
C ILE A 29 29.50 3.33 -17.43
N LEU A 30 28.45 3.96 -18.00
CA LEU A 30 27.54 4.82 -17.27
C LEU A 30 26.75 4.04 -16.22
N ARG A 31 26.27 2.82 -16.54
CA ARG A 31 25.56 1.96 -15.58
C ARG A 31 26.42 1.66 -14.35
N LYS A 32 27.68 1.23 -14.57
CA LYS A 32 28.61 0.92 -13.49
C LYS A 32 28.96 2.12 -12.64
N ASP A 33 29.15 3.29 -13.27
CA ASP A 33 29.39 4.53 -12.52
C ASP A 33 28.15 4.92 -11.71
N ALA A 34 26.96 4.82 -12.28
CA ALA A 34 25.72 5.10 -11.59
C ALA A 34 25.49 4.21 -10.37
N GLU A 35 25.69 2.89 -10.51
CA GLU A 35 25.54 1.95 -9.39
C GLU A 35 26.51 2.26 -8.24
N LYS A 36 27.73 2.65 -8.55
CA LYS A 36 28.79 2.88 -7.56
C LYS A 36 28.77 4.28 -6.97
N ASN A 37 28.59 5.30 -7.80
CA ASN A 37 28.80 6.71 -7.47
C ASN A 37 27.55 7.57 -7.67
N GLY A 38 26.53 7.07 -8.34
CA GLY A 38 25.30 7.81 -8.64
C GLY A 38 24.64 8.37 -7.39
N VAL A 39 24.18 9.61 -7.52
CA VAL A 39 23.51 10.36 -6.45
C VAL A 39 22.14 10.77 -6.94
N LEU A 40 21.11 10.36 -6.20
CA LEU A 40 19.76 10.87 -6.42
C LEU A 40 19.64 12.22 -5.72
N VAL A 41 19.19 13.21 -6.47
CA VAL A 41 18.95 14.58 -6.00
C VAL A 41 17.49 14.91 -6.17
N SER A 42 16.91 15.55 -5.15
CA SER A 42 15.54 16.04 -5.23
C SER A 42 15.48 17.48 -4.75
N GLU A 43 14.76 18.30 -5.49
CA GLU A 43 14.60 19.73 -5.30
C GLU A 43 13.10 20.05 -5.21
N LYS A 44 12.76 21.23 -4.65
CA LYS A 44 11.38 21.73 -4.62
C LYS A 44 10.82 21.83 -6.04
N GLY A 45 9.65 21.24 -6.25
CA GLY A 45 8.92 21.25 -7.52
C GLY A 45 8.06 22.51 -7.70
N LYS A 46 7.03 22.38 -8.54
CA LYS A 46 6.11 23.48 -8.85
C LYS A 46 5.00 23.62 -7.81
N GLU A 47 4.54 22.53 -7.24
CA GLU A 47 3.46 22.48 -6.25
C GLU A 47 4.07 22.45 -4.84
N GLU A 48 3.54 23.27 -3.95
CA GLU A 48 3.99 23.30 -2.57
C GLU A 48 3.22 22.26 -1.74
N ASN A 49 3.93 21.33 -1.11
CA ASN A 49 3.35 20.34 -0.22
C ASN A 49 4.33 20.02 0.91
N ASN A 50 4.04 20.50 2.11
CA ASN A 50 4.89 20.39 3.30
C ASN A 50 5.19 18.95 3.71
N VAL A 51 4.43 17.97 3.23
CA VAL A 51 4.72 16.54 3.45
C VAL A 51 6.08 16.14 2.89
N TYR A 52 6.58 16.86 1.88
CA TYR A 52 7.86 16.60 1.21
C TYR A 52 8.97 17.53 1.58
N ASP A 53 8.83 18.39 2.59
CA ASP A 53 9.84 19.40 2.98
C ASP A 53 11.23 18.81 3.19
N MET A 54 11.30 17.60 3.78
CA MET A 54 12.55 16.87 3.99
C MET A 54 13.27 16.46 2.70
N TYR A 55 12.60 16.56 1.54
CA TYR A 55 13.13 16.20 0.23
C TYR A 55 13.35 17.40 -0.68
N TYR A 56 13.10 18.64 -0.25
CA TYR A 56 13.29 19.84 -1.07
C TYR A 56 14.76 20.17 -1.36
N GLU A 57 15.67 19.73 -0.50
CA GLU A 57 17.12 19.85 -0.68
C GLU A 57 17.79 18.52 -0.31
N PHE A 58 17.40 17.46 -1.03
CA PHE A 58 17.82 16.11 -0.69
C PHE A 58 18.86 15.61 -1.69
N SER A 59 19.90 14.93 -1.17
CA SER A 59 20.96 14.32 -1.97
C SER A 59 21.50 13.10 -1.25
N GLU A 60 21.39 11.92 -1.86
CA GLU A 60 21.90 10.68 -1.29
C GLU A 60 22.39 9.71 -2.38
N LYS A 61 23.42 8.93 -2.08
CA LYS A 61 23.91 7.89 -2.97
C LYS A 61 22.84 6.85 -3.26
N ILE A 62 22.64 6.50 -4.52
CA ILE A 62 21.66 5.51 -4.98
C ILE A 62 21.81 4.18 -4.24
N SER A 63 23.04 3.72 -4.02
CA SER A 63 23.35 2.46 -3.34
C SER A 63 22.91 2.41 -1.87
N LYS A 64 22.65 3.57 -1.25
CA LYS A 64 22.24 3.69 0.17
C LYS A 64 20.78 4.02 0.37
N LEU A 65 20.04 4.30 -0.72
CA LEU A 65 18.64 4.71 -0.64
C LEU A 65 17.74 3.55 -0.20
N PRO A 66 17.02 3.70 0.93
CA PRO A 66 16.04 2.71 1.34
C PRO A 66 14.76 2.81 0.50
N ALA A 67 14.06 1.68 0.32
CA ALA A 67 12.87 1.57 -0.51
C ALA A 67 11.79 2.64 -0.21
N HIS A 68 11.50 2.89 1.07
CA HIS A 68 10.46 3.87 1.45
C HIS A 68 10.79 5.31 1.02
N ARG A 69 12.09 5.71 0.96
CA ARG A 69 12.50 7.02 0.44
C ARG A 69 12.33 7.10 -1.06
N ILE A 70 12.68 6.04 -1.78
CA ILE A 70 12.48 5.98 -3.24
C ILE A 70 10.99 6.13 -3.56
N LEU A 71 10.11 5.43 -2.85
CA LEU A 71 8.66 5.53 -3.05
C LEU A 71 8.13 6.93 -2.68
N ALA A 72 8.60 7.51 -1.57
CA ALA A 72 8.23 8.86 -1.17
C ALA A 72 8.60 9.91 -2.22
N ILE A 73 9.86 9.87 -2.70
CA ILE A 73 10.38 10.81 -3.69
C ILE A 73 9.65 10.67 -5.01
N ASN A 74 9.43 9.44 -5.49
CA ASN A 74 8.68 9.19 -6.72
C ASN A 74 7.23 9.68 -6.63
N ARG A 75 6.60 9.54 -5.47
CA ARG A 75 5.26 10.09 -5.24
C ARG A 75 5.26 11.61 -5.23
N GLY A 76 6.22 12.23 -4.55
CA GLY A 76 6.37 13.69 -4.53
C GLY A 76 6.61 14.27 -5.93
N GLU A 77 7.37 13.58 -6.78
CA GLU A 77 7.56 13.97 -8.18
C GLU A 77 6.27 13.81 -9.00
N LYS A 78 5.54 12.71 -8.84
CA LYS A 78 4.23 12.50 -9.48
C LYS A 78 3.21 13.58 -9.08
N GLU A 79 3.25 14.03 -7.84
CA GLU A 79 2.43 15.13 -7.30
C GLU A 79 2.99 16.52 -7.66
N LYS A 80 4.10 16.60 -8.42
CA LYS A 80 4.80 17.84 -8.83
C LYS A 80 5.35 18.67 -7.66
N ALA A 81 5.38 18.13 -6.47
CA ALA A 81 5.98 18.74 -5.28
C ALA A 81 7.51 18.64 -5.29
N LEU A 82 8.06 17.66 -6.00
CA LEU A 82 9.50 17.45 -6.16
C LEU A 82 9.90 17.46 -7.63
N LYS A 83 11.15 17.90 -7.88
CA LYS A 83 11.89 17.69 -9.13
C LYS A 83 13.05 16.77 -8.81
N VAL A 84 13.13 15.62 -9.48
CA VAL A 84 14.08 14.57 -9.17
C VAL A 84 15.01 14.33 -10.34
N SER A 85 16.30 14.15 -10.04
CA SER A 85 17.32 13.85 -11.03
C SER A 85 18.40 12.94 -10.43
N ILE A 86 19.15 12.29 -11.30
CA ILE A 86 20.35 11.54 -10.94
C ILE A 86 21.56 12.38 -11.35
N LYS A 87 22.56 12.44 -10.50
CA LYS A 87 23.85 13.09 -10.80
C LYS A 87 24.95 12.03 -10.87
N LEU A 88 25.72 12.08 -11.94
CA LEU A 88 26.96 11.34 -12.16
C LEU A 88 28.13 12.34 -12.29
N SER A 89 29.32 11.83 -12.41
CA SER A 89 30.50 12.63 -12.76
C SER A 89 30.63 12.73 -14.28
N ASP A 90 30.04 13.77 -14.86
CA ASP A 90 29.99 13.96 -16.33
C ASP A 90 31.40 14.00 -16.93
N GLU A 91 32.32 14.78 -16.32
CA GLU A 91 33.71 14.90 -16.78
C GLU A 91 34.42 13.55 -16.82
N LYS A 92 34.23 12.72 -15.78
CA LYS A 92 34.81 11.37 -15.71
C LYS A 92 34.24 10.47 -16.79
N ASN A 93 32.92 10.40 -16.93
CA ASN A 93 32.26 9.52 -17.87
C ASN A 93 32.57 9.90 -19.32
N ILE A 94 32.55 11.19 -19.65
CA ILE A 94 32.97 11.70 -20.96
C ILE A 94 34.44 11.34 -21.22
N GLY A 95 35.30 11.51 -20.21
CA GLY A 95 36.74 11.14 -20.32
C GLY A 95 36.93 9.65 -20.55
N GLU A 96 36.18 8.78 -19.88
CA GLU A 96 36.28 7.32 -20.09
C GLU A 96 35.79 6.91 -21.50
N ILE A 97 34.77 7.53 -22.04
CA ILE A 97 34.29 7.30 -23.41
C ILE A 97 35.35 7.74 -24.44
N LEU A 98 35.90 8.96 -24.26
CA LEU A 98 36.97 9.47 -25.13
C LEU A 98 38.19 8.57 -25.11
N PHE A 99 38.62 8.11 -23.93
CA PHE A 99 39.74 7.19 -23.79
C PHE A 99 39.48 5.84 -24.48
N ALA A 100 38.27 5.29 -24.37
CA ALA A 100 37.89 4.02 -25.01
C ALA A 100 37.83 4.14 -26.53
N LEU A 101 37.60 5.33 -27.08
CA LEU A 101 37.72 5.61 -28.51
C LEU A 101 39.18 5.70 -29.00
N CYS A 102 40.19 5.51 -28.12
CA CYS A 102 41.63 5.55 -28.44
C CYS A 102 42.06 6.83 -29.16
N MET A 103 41.52 7.98 -28.72
CA MET A 103 41.78 9.26 -29.39
C MET A 103 43.07 9.90 -28.85
N ASP A 104 44.02 10.09 -29.79
CA ASP A 104 45.20 10.88 -29.52
C ASP A 104 44.86 12.38 -29.58
N ASP A 105 45.25 13.14 -28.56
CA ASP A 105 44.96 14.59 -28.45
C ASP A 105 45.55 15.42 -29.61
N GLU A 106 46.54 14.90 -30.31
CA GLU A 106 47.18 15.55 -31.47
C GLU A 106 46.40 15.38 -32.78
N ASN A 107 45.33 14.57 -32.81
CA ASN A 107 44.56 14.31 -34.03
C ASN A 107 43.62 15.48 -34.34
N PHE A 108 43.62 15.94 -35.58
CA PHE A 108 42.67 16.99 -36.06
C PHE A 108 41.23 16.67 -35.78
N CYS A 109 40.80 15.41 -35.82
CA CYS A 109 39.47 14.94 -35.55
C CYS A 109 39.11 14.96 -34.06
N HIS A 110 40.07 15.07 -33.14
CA HIS A 110 39.84 15.01 -31.70
C HIS A 110 38.79 16.00 -31.21
N LYS A 111 38.86 17.28 -31.67
CA LYS A 111 37.92 18.31 -31.31
C LYS A 111 36.48 17.96 -31.70
N PHE A 112 36.28 17.49 -32.91
CA PHE A 112 34.95 17.14 -33.43
C PHE A 112 34.37 15.91 -32.72
N LEU A 113 35.22 14.91 -32.49
CA LEU A 113 34.78 13.73 -31.70
C LEU A 113 34.47 14.03 -30.28
N LYS A 114 35.21 14.93 -29.63
CA LYS A 114 34.89 15.41 -28.31
C LYS A 114 33.54 16.11 -28.28
N GLU A 115 33.24 16.94 -29.27
CA GLU A 115 31.91 17.59 -29.42
C GLU A 115 30.80 16.54 -29.60
N ALA A 116 31.00 15.52 -30.44
CA ALA A 116 30.05 14.42 -30.65
C ALA A 116 29.85 13.57 -29.39
N VAL A 117 30.92 13.28 -28.61
CA VAL A 117 30.81 12.55 -27.33
C VAL A 117 30.02 13.35 -26.29
N ILE A 118 30.31 14.65 -26.17
CA ILE A 118 29.58 15.53 -25.24
C ILE A 118 28.10 15.61 -25.62
N ASP A 119 27.80 15.76 -26.91
CA ASP A 119 26.41 15.79 -27.39
C ASP A 119 25.71 14.44 -27.15
N SER A 120 26.35 13.32 -27.53
CA SER A 120 25.86 11.97 -27.27
C SER A 120 25.56 11.75 -25.78
N TYR A 121 26.50 12.12 -24.91
CA TYR A 121 26.35 12.00 -23.48
C TYR A 121 25.15 12.77 -22.94
N ASN A 122 25.07 14.06 -23.25
CA ASN A 122 24.04 14.95 -22.67
C ASN A 122 22.65 14.73 -23.27
N ARG A 123 22.56 14.48 -24.58
CA ARG A 123 21.29 14.41 -25.31
C ARG A 123 20.73 13.01 -25.42
N LEU A 124 21.57 11.99 -25.49
CA LEU A 124 21.15 10.62 -25.79
C LEU A 124 21.44 9.65 -24.67
N LEU A 125 22.72 9.45 -24.28
CA LEU A 125 23.16 8.42 -23.33
C LEU A 125 22.62 8.66 -21.92
N PHE A 126 22.97 9.80 -21.32
CA PHE A 126 22.65 10.06 -19.93
C PHE A 126 21.14 10.07 -19.64
N PRO A 127 20.26 10.71 -20.46
CA PRO A 127 18.82 10.67 -20.23
C PRO A 127 18.22 9.26 -20.30
N GLN A 128 18.73 8.41 -21.19
CA GLN A 128 18.29 7.02 -21.29
C GLN A 128 18.73 6.22 -20.07
N ILE A 129 20.00 6.35 -19.68
CA ILE A 129 20.55 5.66 -18.50
C ILE A 129 19.90 6.15 -17.22
N GLU A 130 19.63 7.46 -17.06
CA GLU A 130 18.89 8.01 -15.93
C GLU A 130 17.51 7.36 -15.82
N THR A 131 16.78 7.27 -16.92
CA THR A 131 15.46 6.62 -16.98
C THR A 131 15.55 5.14 -16.57
N GLU A 132 16.53 4.41 -17.09
CA GLU A 132 16.77 3.01 -16.75
C GLU A 132 17.09 2.84 -15.26
N ILE A 133 18.00 3.63 -14.72
CA ILE A 133 18.39 3.56 -13.31
C ILE A 133 17.18 3.86 -12.41
N ARG A 134 16.40 4.87 -12.73
CA ARG A 134 15.19 5.21 -11.97
C ARG A 134 14.15 4.10 -12.01
N ALA A 135 13.98 3.44 -13.17
CA ALA A 135 13.11 2.27 -13.29
C ALA A 135 13.60 1.10 -12.41
N ASN A 136 14.89 0.79 -12.45
CA ASN A 136 15.49 -0.26 -11.62
C ASN A 136 15.39 0.03 -10.13
N LEU A 137 15.60 1.29 -9.72
CA LEU A 137 15.40 1.72 -8.33
C LEU A 137 13.95 1.54 -7.87
N LYS A 138 13.01 1.88 -8.74
CA LYS A 138 11.57 1.71 -8.46
C LYS A 138 11.20 0.24 -8.31
N GLU A 139 11.65 -0.62 -9.22
CA GLU A 139 11.39 -2.06 -9.18
C GLU A 139 11.97 -2.70 -7.91
N LYS A 140 13.20 -2.35 -7.55
CA LYS A 140 13.84 -2.80 -6.32
C LYS A 140 13.09 -2.32 -5.07
N ALA A 141 12.65 -1.06 -5.07
CA ALA A 141 11.87 -0.49 -3.96
C ALA A 141 10.51 -1.16 -3.84
N ASP A 142 9.83 -1.46 -4.95
CA ASP A 142 8.57 -2.18 -4.96
C ASP A 142 8.73 -3.57 -4.34
N THR A 143 9.68 -4.35 -4.82
CA THR A 143 9.93 -5.71 -4.34
C THR A 143 10.21 -5.73 -2.84
N GLN A 144 11.13 -4.88 -2.37
CA GLN A 144 11.45 -4.80 -0.94
C GLN A 144 10.26 -4.36 -0.07
N SER A 145 9.48 -3.39 -0.56
CA SER A 145 8.31 -2.89 0.18
C SER A 145 7.20 -3.94 0.23
N ILE A 146 6.95 -4.65 -0.87
CA ILE A 146 5.94 -5.72 -0.94
C ILE A 146 6.30 -6.87 0.01
N GLU A 147 7.58 -7.26 0.09
CA GLU A 147 8.03 -8.24 1.08
C GLU A 147 7.75 -7.80 2.52
N VAL A 148 7.99 -6.52 2.84
CA VAL A 148 7.69 -5.97 4.16
C VAL A 148 6.18 -5.98 4.41
N PHE A 149 5.36 -5.63 3.41
CA PHE A 149 3.90 -5.69 3.53
C PHE A 149 3.40 -7.11 3.78
N GLY A 150 3.96 -8.11 3.10
CA GLY A 150 3.67 -9.52 3.38
C GLY A 150 4.01 -9.92 4.82
N LYS A 151 5.17 -9.49 5.32
CA LYS A 151 5.58 -9.71 6.71
C LYS A 151 4.65 -9.02 7.71
N ASN A 152 4.12 -7.85 7.38
CA ASN A 152 3.17 -7.13 8.22
C ASN A 152 1.77 -7.75 8.19
N LEU A 153 1.34 -8.30 7.04
CA LEU A 153 0.03 -8.93 6.89
C LEU A 153 -0.10 -10.19 7.75
N LYS A 154 0.97 -11.00 7.81
CA LYS A 154 0.95 -12.29 8.50
C LYS A 154 0.45 -12.23 9.95
N PRO A 155 1.01 -11.40 10.86
CA PRO A 155 0.52 -11.30 12.24
C PRO A 155 -0.91 -10.77 12.34
N TYR A 156 -1.36 -10.03 11.33
CA TYR A 156 -2.72 -9.54 11.24
C TYR A 156 -3.72 -10.68 10.99
N ILE A 157 -3.42 -11.54 10.01
CA ILE A 157 -4.24 -12.71 9.68
C ILE A 157 -4.16 -13.77 10.78
N MET A 158 -3.00 -13.92 11.40
CA MET A 158 -2.72 -14.93 12.44
C MET A 158 -3.07 -14.45 13.85
N GLN A 159 -3.76 -13.32 14.00
CA GLN A 159 -4.21 -12.84 15.30
C GLN A 159 -5.12 -13.86 15.98
N SER A 160 -4.91 -14.11 17.27
CA SER A 160 -5.71 -15.07 18.03
C SER A 160 -7.18 -14.65 18.09
N PRO A 161 -8.13 -15.54 17.76
CA PRO A 161 -9.55 -15.27 17.84
C PRO A 161 -10.01 -15.16 19.30
N ILE A 162 -11.03 -14.35 19.55
CA ILE A 162 -11.73 -14.28 20.86
C ILE A 162 -13.09 -14.96 20.69
N LEU A 163 -13.10 -16.27 20.90
CA LEU A 163 -14.28 -17.10 20.72
C LEU A 163 -15.27 -16.99 21.89
N ASP A 164 -16.50 -17.48 21.67
CA ASP A 164 -17.56 -17.66 22.67
C ASP A 164 -18.03 -16.36 23.36
N ARG A 165 -17.88 -15.21 22.72
CA ARG A 165 -18.34 -13.93 23.26
C ARG A 165 -19.37 -13.28 22.34
N VAL A 166 -20.38 -12.68 22.99
CA VAL A 166 -21.28 -11.74 22.30
C VAL A 166 -20.54 -10.41 22.17
N VAL A 167 -20.41 -9.92 20.94
CA VAL A 167 -19.62 -8.73 20.62
C VAL A 167 -20.52 -7.61 20.13
N LEU A 168 -20.28 -6.41 20.64
CA LEU A 168 -20.88 -5.17 20.17
C LEU A 168 -19.82 -4.42 19.33
N GLY A 169 -19.99 -4.36 18.01
CA GLY A 169 -19.12 -3.63 17.10
C GLY A 169 -19.58 -2.20 16.92
N ILE A 170 -18.65 -1.27 16.93
CA ILE A 170 -18.90 0.14 16.67
C ILE A 170 -18.02 0.59 15.51
N ASP A 171 -18.65 1.09 14.45
CA ASP A 171 -18.03 1.81 13.35
C ASP A 171 -18.17 3.32 13.61
N PRO A 172 -17.09 4.02 14.07
CA PRO A 172 -17.16 5.40 14.50
C PRO A 172 -17.35 6.37 13.34
N GLY A 173 -18.08 7.46 13.56
CA GLY A 173 -18.25 8.51 12.55
C GLY A 173 -18.82 9.81 13.14
N TYR A 174 -18.38 10.95 12.60
CA TYR A 174 -18.85 12.26 13.06
C TYR A 174 -20.23 12.63 12.49
N ARG A 175 -20.35 12.79 11.17
CA ARG A 175 -21.56 13.35 10.54
C ARG A 175 -22.75 12.40 10.57
N THR A 176 -22.52 11.16 10.24
CA THR A 176 -23.56 10.12 10.12
C THR A 176 -23.79 9.34 11.41
N GLY A 177 -23.08 9.71 12.49
CA GLY A 177 -23.08 9.00 13.75
C GLY A 177 -22.29 7.69 13.70
N CYS A 178 -22.17 7.03 14.84
CA CYS A 178 -21.55 5.73 14.98
C CYS A 178 -22.57 4.63 14.68
N LYS A 179 -22.20 3.65 13.86
CA LYS A 179 -23.01 2.47 13.58
C LYS A 179 -22.65 1.38 14.58
N VAL A 180 -23.67 0.83 15.19
CA VAL A 180 -23.52 -0.21 16.21
C VAL A 180 -24.20 -1.47 15.73
N ALA A 181 -23.51 -2.60 15.84
CA ALA A 181 -24.07 -3.92 15.57
C ALA A 181 -23.73 -4.87 16.72
N VAL A 182 -24.67 -5.66 17.16
CA VAL A 182 -24.45 -6.73 18.14
C VAL A 182 -24.47 -8.06 17.40
N ILE A 183 -23.42 -8.85 17.60
CA ILE A 183 -23.30 -10.20 17.01
C ILE A 183 -23.26 -11.26 18.10
N SER A 184 -23.84 -12.42 17.78
CA SER A 184 -23.85 -13.60 18.64
C SER A 184 -22.43 -14.19 18.78
N LYS A 185 -22.30 -15.18 19.65
CA LYS A 185 -21.06 -15.99 19.79
C LYS A 185 -20.62 -16.66 18.49
N THR A 186 -21.54 -16.87 17.55
CA THR A 186 -21.29 -17.49 16.23
C THR A 186 -21.19 -16.46 15.08
N GLY A 187 -21.17 -15.16 15.41
CA GLY A 187 -21.08 -14.09 14.41
C GLY A 187 -22.37 -13.70 13.72
N SER A 188 -23.53 -14.28 14.11
CA SER A 188 -24.85 -13.89 13.59
C SER A 188 -25.31 -12.56 14.15
N VAL A 189 -25.92 -11.69 13.33
CA VAL A 189 -26.42 -10.39 13.75
C VAL A 189 -27.63 -10.54 14.66
N LEU A 190 -27.58 -9.92 15.86
CA LEU A 190 -28.67 -9.91 16.83
C LEU A 190 -29.45 -8.60 16.83
N ASP A 191 -28.74 -7.47 16.67
CA ASP A 191 -29.37 -6.14 16.68
C ASP A 191 -28.43 -5.11 16.03
N HIS A 192 -28.97 -3.97 15.62
CA HIS A 192 -28.17 -2.85 15.14
C HIS A 192 -28.87 -1.52 15.41
N VAL A 193 -28.09 -0.45 15.60
CA VAL A 193 -28.60 0.88 15.87
C VAL A 193 -27.57 1.95 15.51
N ASN A 194 -28.02 3.15 15.26
CA ASN A 194 -27.16 4.33 15.13
C ASN A 194 -27.16 5.12 16.43
N ILE A 195 -25.97 5.56 16.85
CA ILE A 195 -25.78 6.45 17.99
C ILE A 195 -24.96 7.68 17.58
N TYR A 196 -25.08 8.75 18.34
CA TYR A 196 -24.46 10.04 18.01
C TYR A 196 -23.67 10.62 19.19
N PRO A 197 -22.62 9.92 19.67
CA PRO A 197 -21.87 10.36 20.84
C PRO A 197 -20.90 11.51 20.56
N THR A 198 -20.66 11.83 19.28
CA THR A 198 -19.65 12.79 18.83
C THR A 198 -20.28 14.05 18.21
N LYS A 199 -19.49 15.12 18.06
CA LYS A 199 -19.92 16.32 17.32
C LYS A 199 -20.31 15.95 15.87
N PRO A 200 -21.28 16.66 15.26
CA PRO A 200 -21.98 17.86 15.78
C PRO A 200 -23.17 17.58 16.71
N GLN A 201 -23.71 16.34 16.76
CA GLN A 201 -24.92 16.05 17.53
C GLN A 201 -24.68 15.92 19.05
N GLU A 202 -23.53 15.33 19.43
CA GLU A 202 -23.02 15.22 20.81
C GLU A 202 -24.07 14.68 21.84
N LYS A 203 -24.87 13.69 21.39
CA LYS A 203 -25.91 13.04 22.20
C LYS A 203 -25.33 11.93 23.08
N ILE A 204 -24.37 12.29 23.95
CA ILE A 204 -23.59 11.34 24.75
C ILE A 204 -24.49 10.52 25.67
N LYS A 205 -25.40 11.20 26.41
CA LYS A 205 -26.29 10.54 27.37
C LYS A 205 -27.22 9.53 26.71
N GLU A 206 -27.87 9.92 25.61
CA GLU A 206 -28.77 9.07 24.84
C GLU A 206 -27.98 7.84 24.29
N SER A 207 -26.77 8.08 23.77
CA SER A 207 -25.87 7.03 23.24
C SER A 207 -25.50 6.01 24.31
N LYS A 208 -25.14 6.45 25.53
CA LYS A 208 -24.85 5.57 26.65
C LYS A 208 -26.07 4.74 27.08
N GLU A 209 -27.26 5.34 27.13
CA GLU A 209 -28.50 4.62 27.47
C GLU A 209 -28.82 3.53 26.44
N ILE A 210 -28.64 3.81 25.16
CA ILE A 210 -28.84 2.82 24.07
C ILE A 210 -27.83 1.66 24.20
N LEU A 211 -26.56 2.00 24.35
CA LEU A 211 -25.49 0.98 24.51
C LEU A 211 -25.72 0.14 25.76
N ALA A 212 -26.07 0.74 26.89
CA ALA A 212 -26.38 0.02 28.14
C ALA A 212 -27.54 -0.97 27.98
N LYS A 213 -28.60 -0.57 27.23
CA LYS A 213 -29.73 -1.45 26.93
C LYS A 213 -29.30 -2.66 26.08
N LEU A 214 -28.50 -2.42 25.05
CA LEU A 214 -27.99 -3.50 24.19
C LEU A 214 -27.07 -4.46 24.97
N ILE A 215 -26.16 -3.92 25.77
CA ILE A 215 -25.24 -4.70 26.61
C ILE A 215 -26.01 -5.61 27.56
N LYS A 216 -27.05 -5.08 28.21
CA LYS A 216 -27.87 -5.85 29.12
C LYS A 216 -28.77 -6.86 28.41
N LYS A 217 -29.39 -6.46 27.28
CA LYS A 217 -30.35 -7.30 26.53
C LYS A 217 -29.68 -8.56 25.95
N TYR A 218 -28.46 -8.42 25.45
CA TYR A 218 -27.76 -9.52 24.75
C TYR A 218 -26.59 -10.09 25.55
N ASP A 219 -26.41 -9.67 26.78
CA ASP A 219 -25.29 -10.07 27.64
C ASP A 219 -23.94 -9.86 26.97
N VAL A 220 -23.73 -8.69 26.35
CA VAL A 220 -22.49 -8.33 25.68
C VAL A 220 -21.34 -8.36 26.66
N SER A 221 -20.25 -9.03 26.29
CA SER A 221 -19.02 -9.12 27.08
C SER A 221 -17.80 -8.48 26.41
N LEU A 222 -17.92 -8.05 25.15
CA LEU A 222 -16.84 -7.41 24.42
C LEU A 222 -17.37 -6.31 23.51
N ILE A 223 -16.73 -5.14 23.53
CA ILE A 223 -17.01 -4.02 22.62
C ILE A 223 -15.83 -3.85 21.69
N ALA A 224 -16.05 -3.95 20.38
CA ALA A 224 -15.08 -3.72 19.32
C ALA A 224 -15.28 -2.34 18.72
N ILE A 225 -14.31 -1.45 18.80
CA ILE A 225 -14.38 -0.09 18.27
C ILE A 225 -13.42 0.04 17.10
N GLY A 226 -13.91 0.43 15.91
CA GLY A 226 -13.07 0.73 14.75
C GLY A 226 -12.07 1.85 15.05
N ASN A 227 -10.87 1.77 14.46
CA ASN A 227 -9.79 2.73 14.71
C ASN A 227 -9.77 3.94 13.76
N GLY A 228 -10.84 4.16 13.02
CA GLY A 228 -10.93 5.27 12.06
C GLY A 228 -11.34 6.61 12.67
N THR A 229 -12.02 7.39 11.86
CA THR A 229 -12.47 8.74 12.24
C THR A 229 -13.39 8.69 13.45
N ALA A 230 -13.21 9.61 14.43
CA ALA A 230 -13.97 9.67 15.70
C ALA A 230 -13.76 8.48 16.67
N SER A 231 -12.78 7.62 16.43
CA SER A 231 -12.50 6.47 17.30
C SER A 231 -12.18 6.86 18.74
N ARG A 232 -11.32 7.87 18.94
CA ARG A 232 -10.90 8.33 20.28
C ARG A 232 -12.05 8.92 21.10
N GLU A 233 -12.93 9.69 20.46
CA GLU A 233 -14.11 10.27 21.11
C GLU A 233 -15.10 9.16 21.49
N THR A 234 -15.31 8.20 20.60
CA THR A 234 -16.17 7.03 20.85
C THR A 234 -15.61 6.17 21.98
N GLU A 235 -14.29 5.92 21.99
CA GLU A 235 -13.60 5.18 23.06
C GLU A 235 -13.85 5.82 24.44
N LYS A 236 -13.72 7.14 24.57
CA LYS A 236 -13.98 7.85 25.82
C LYS A 236 -15.39 7.57 26.36
N VAL A 237 -16.39 7.67 25.49
CA VAL A 237 -17.79 7.41 25.86
C VAL A 237 -18.00 5.96 26.29
N VAL A 238 -17.37 5.01 25.60
CA VAL A 238 -17.43 3.57 25.93
C VAL A 238 -16.73 3.28 27.26
N VAL A 239 -15.56 3.85 27.52
CA VAL A 239 -14.83 3.70 28.79
C VAL A 239 -15.64 4.24 29.98
N GLU A 240 -16.24 5.43 29.81
CA GLU A 240 -17.12 5.99 30.84
C GLU A 240 -18.33 5.07 31.11
N LEU A 241 -18.96 4.53 30.06
CA LEU A 241 -20.09 3.61 30.16
C LEU A 241 -19.71 2.31 30.90
N ILE A 242 -18.56 1.71 30.57
CA ILE A 242 -18.06 0.50 31.23
C ILE A 242 -17.89 0.75 32.76
N ASN A 243 -17.31 1.89 33.12
CA ASN A 243 -17.11 2.28 34.51
C ASN A 243 -18.45 2.52 35.24
N GLU A 244 -19.47 3.06 34.56
CA GLU A 244 -20.81 3.27 35.11
C GLU A 244 -21.55 1.93 35.32
N LEU A 245 -21.45 1.00 34.38
CA LEU A 245 -22.13 -0.30 34.42
C LEU A 245 -21.55 -1.25 35.48
N LYS A 246 -20.25 -1.14 35.80
CA LYS A 246 -19.53 -2.00 36.75
C LYS A 246 -19.71 -3.50 36.48
N LYS A 247 -19.82 -3.88 35.19
CA LYS A 247 -19.90 -5.28 34.74
C LYS A 247 -18.49 -5.83 34.65
N GLU A 248 -18.09 -6.77 35.51
CA GLU A 248 -16.71 -7.29 35.63
C GLU A 248 -16.21 -7.98 34.36
N ASP A 249 -17.09 -8.60 33.58
CA ASP A 249 -16.76 -9.34 32.36
C ASP A 249 -16.97 -8.54 31.06
N LEU A 250 -17.13 -7.21 31.16
CA LEU A 250 -17.27 -6.33 30.00
C LEU A 250 -15.93 -5.65 29.64
N PHE A 251 -15.40 -5.99 28.49
CA PHE A 251 -14.16 -5.45 27.97
C PHE A 251 -14.37 -4.66 26.68
N TYR A 252 -13.40 -3.84 26.27
CA TYR A 252 -13.38 -3.25 24.96
C TYR A 252 -12.01 -3.42 24.28
N SER A 253 -11.99 -3.32 22.96
CA SER A 253 -10.76 -3.33 22.16
C SER A 253 -10.92 -2.42 20.95
N ILE A 254 -9.83 -1.77 20.59
CA ILE A 254 -9.74 -1.04 19.34
C ILE A 254 -9.38 -2.02 18.22
N VAL A 255 -10.17 -2.04 17.16
CA VAL A 255 -10.04 -2.94 16.02
C VAL A 255 -9.67 -2.14 14.79
N ASN A 256 -8.69 -2.61 14.04
CA ASN A 256 -8.37 -1.98 12.76
C ASN A 256 -9.51 -2.21 11.76
N GLU A 257 -10.11 -1.13 11.26
CA GLU A 257 -11.24 -1.15 10.33
C GLU A 257 -10.82 -1.14 8.85
N ALA A 258 -9.50 -1.13 8.53
CA ALA A 258 -9.04 -1.09 7.16
C ALA A 258 -9.72 -2.15 6.28
N GLY A 259 -10.23 -1.74 5.14
CA GLY A 259 -11.00 -2.59 4.23
C GLY A 259 -12.44 -2.94 4.67
N ALA A 260 -12.90 -2.57 5.86
CA ALA A 260 -14.29 -2.83 6.29
C ALA A 260 -15.31 -2.13 5.39
N SER A 261 -15.03 -0.89 4.99
CA SER A 261 -15.87 -0.14 4.04
C SER A 261 -15.91 -0.80 2.65
N ILE A 262 -14.80 -1.40 2.21
CA ILE A 262 -14.73 -2.10 0.91
C ILE A 262 -15.53 -3.39 0.97
N TYR A 263 -15.37 -4.17 2.04
CA TYR A 263 -16.19 -5.35 2.28
C TYR A 263 -17.69 -5.00 2.32
N SER A 264 -18.07 -3.98 3.09
CA SER A 264 -19.47 -3.61 3.26
C SER A 264 -20.16 -3.20 1.95
N ALA A 265 -19.42 -2.59 1.02
CA ALA A 265 -19.88 -2.21 -0.32
C ALA A 265 -19.71 -3.33 -1.37
N SER A 266 -19.04 -4.42 -1.04
CA SER A 266 -18.77 -5.52 -1.96
C SER A 266 -20.03 -6.35 -2.24
N LYS A 267 -19.98 -7.10 -3.37
CA LYS A 267 -21.02 -8.07 -3.70
C LYS A 267 -21.17 -9.14 -2.59
N LEU A 268 -20.06 -9.58 -2.01
CA LEU A 268 -20.07 -10.53 -0.90
C LEU A 268 -20.78 -9.96 0.33
N GLY A 269 -20.49 -8.73 0.73
CA GLY A 269 -21.18 -8.08 1.86
C GLY A 269 -22.68 -7.90 1.60
N GLN A 270 -23.06 -7.67 0.35
CA GLN A 270 -24.48 -7.60 -0.04
C GLN A 270 -25.18 -8.98 -0.04
N GLU A 271 -24.49 -10.02 -0.48
CA GLU A 271 -25.00 -11.40 -0.44
C GLU A 271 -25.15 -11.91 1.00
N GLU A 272 -24.20 -11.59 1.90
CA GLU A 272 -24.28 -11.97 3.32
C GLU A 272 -25.39 -11.21 4.09
N PHE A 273 -25.64 -9.95 3.74
CA PHE A 273 -26.59 -9.08 4.44
C PHE A 273 -27.40 -8.23 3.45
N PRO A 274 -28.31 -8.85 2.68
CA PRO A 274 -29.08 -8.14 1.64
C PRO A 274 -29.97 -7.02 2.21
N ASP A 275 -30.52 -7.21 3.40
CA ASP A 275 -31.49 -6.31 4.02
C ASP A 275 -30.85 -5.24 4.92
N LEU A 276 -29.50 -5.25 5.09
CA LEU A 276 -28.80 -4.30 5.96
C LEU A 276 -28.10 -3.22 5.13
N ASP A 277 -28.12 -2.01 5.69
CA ASP A 277 -27.39 -0.87 5.12
C ASP A 277 -25.87 -1.13 5.08
N VAL A 278 -25.21 -0.56 4.07
CA VAL A 278 -23.75 -0.63 3.89
C VAL A 278 -22.99 -0.27 5.16
N THR A 279 -23.43 0.75 5.87
CA THR A 279 -22.74 1.23 7.08
C THR A 279 -22.89 0.27 8.26
N VAL A 280 -24.00 -0.43 8.38
CA VAL A 280 -24.23 -1.48 9.40
C VAL A 280 -23.34 -2.69 9.12
N ARG A 281 -23.15 -3.07 7.85
CA ARG A 281 -22.24 -4.15 7.46
C ARG A 281 -20.79 -3.87 7.89
N GLY A 282 -20.37 -2.60 7.88
CA GLY A 282 -19.07 -2.16 8.43
C GLY A 282 -18.91 -2.49 9.91
N ALA A 283 -19.90 -2.12 10.73
CA ALA A 283 -19.90 -2.40 12.17
C ALA A 283 -19.92 -3.93 12.47
N ILE A 284 -20.64 -4.72 11.67
CA ILE A 284 -20.63 -6.19 11.76
C ILE A 284 -19.24 -6.74 11.46
N SER A 285 -18.60 -6.27 10.41
CA SER A 285 -17.23 -6.68 10.05
C SER A 285 -16.24 -6.36 11.17
N ILE A 286 -16.31 -5.17 11.78
CA ILE A 286 -15.47 -4.78 12.91
C ILE A 286 -15.68 -5.75 14.09
N ALA A 287 -16.93 -6.09 14.41
CA ALA A 287 -17.24 -7.04 15.48
C ALA A 287 -16.72 -8.46 15.18
N ARG A 288 -16.88 -8.94 13.94
CA ARG A 288 -16.42 -10.28 13.54
C ARG A 288 -14.90 -10.40 13.49
N ARG A 289 -14.18 -9.30 13.18
CA ARG A 289 -12.70 -9.29 13.15
C ARG A 289 -12.07 -9.61 14.49
N ILE A 290 -12.73 -9.32 15.60
CA ILE A 290 -12.19 -9.68 16.91
C ILE A 290 -12.58 -11.11 17.32
N GLN A 291 -13.70 -11.62 16.82
CA GLN A 291 -14.12 -13.01 17.06
C GLN A 291 -13.25 -14.00 16.27
N ASP A 292 -13.11 -13.77 14.97
CA ASP A 292 -12.30 -14.59 14.05
C ASP A 292 -11.65 -13.70 13.01
N PRO A 293 -10.45 -13.17 13.29
CA PRO A 293 -9.74 -12.28 12.38
C PRO A 293 -9.50 -12.90 11.00
N MET A 294 -9.08 -14.17 10.96
CA MET A 294 -8.79 -14.85 9.71
C MET A 294 -10.03 -15.01 8.85
N ALA A 295 -11.12 -15.54 9.39
CA ALA A 295 -12.36 -15.77 8.65
C ALA A 295 -12.96 -14.48 8.09
N GLU A 296 -12.77 -13.35 8.77
CA GLU A 296 -13.29 -12.06 8.32
C GLU A 296 -12.35 -11.35 7.34
N LEU A 297 -11.04 -11.34 7.62
CA LEU A 297 -10.06 -10.62 6.79
C LEU A 297 -9.86 -11.23 5.40
N VAL A 298 -10.02 -12.55 5.24
CA VAL A 298 -9.95 -13.21 3.92
C VAL A 298 -11.08 -12.83 2.96
N LYS A 299 -12.14 -12.19 3.45
CA LYS A 299 -13.24 -11.65 2.63
C LYS A 299 -12.84 -10.36 1.90
N ILE A 300 -11.74 -9.74 2.31
CA ILE A 300 -11.23 -8.47 1.78
C ILE A 300 -10.05 -8.78 0.88
N GLU A 301 -10.01 -8.14 -0.30
CA GLU A 301 -8.78 -8.21 -1.10
C GLU A 301 -7.58 -7.70 -0.29
N PRO A 302 -6.49 -8.48 -0.20
CA PRO A 302 -5.37 -8.17 0.72
C PRO A 302 -4.76 -6.79 0.53
N LYS A 303 -4.76 -6.28 -0.71
CA LYS A 303 -4.26 -4.93 -1.04
C LYS A 303 -5.05 -3.79 -0.39
N HIS A 304 -6.24 -4.07 0.13
CA HIS A 304 -7.09 -3.08 0.83
C HIS A 304 -6.94 -3.13 2.35
N ILE A 305 -6.16 -4.06 2.85
CA ILE A 305 -5.76 -4.10 4.26
C ILE A 305 -4.58 -3.13 4.41
N GLY A 306 -4.71 -2.12 5.25
CA GLY A 306 -3.66 -1.11 5.47
C GLY A 306 -2.50 -1.69 6.28
N ILE A 307 -1.49 -2.21 5.60
CA ILE A 307 -0.33 -2.91 6.18
C ILE A 307 1.00 -2.20 5.97
N GLY A 308 1.00 -1.09 5.26
CA GLY A 308 2.22 -0.31 5.05
C GLY A 308 2.01 1.03 4.36
N GLN A 309 2.98 1.92 4.58
CA GLN A 309 3.05 3.21 3.92
C GLN A 309 3.41 3.01 2.44
N TYR A 310 2.88 3.85 1.55
CA TYR A 310 3.09 3.76 0.09
C TYR A 310 2.58 2.48 -0.58
N GLN A 311 1.68 1.75 0.06
CA GLN A 311 1.11 0.51 -0.49
C GLN A 311 0.43 0.71 -1.86
N HIS A 312 -0.13 1.91 -2.12
CA HIS A 312 -0.76 2.25 -3.40
C HIS A 312 0.23 2.70 -4.47
N ASP A 313 1.50 2.93 -4.10
CA ASP A 313 2.55 3.42 -5.00
C ASP A 313 3.44 2.30 -5.56
N VAL A 314 3.33 1.08 -5.05
CA VAL A 314 4.06 -0.10 -5.55
C VAL A 314 3.31 -0.79 -6.69
N ASN A 315 3.96 -1.74 -7.36
CA ASN A 315 3.35 -2.58 -8.39
C ASN A 315 2.15 -3.37 -7.82
N GLN A 316 0.93 -2.99 -8.23
CA GLN A 316 -0.31 -3.53 -7.67
C GLN A 316 -0.56 -4.99 -8.02
N LYS A 317 -0.04 -5.47 -9.16
CA LYS A 317 -0.15 -6.88 -9.56
C LYS A 317 0.73 -7.74 -8.64
N GLN A 318 2.00 -7.41 -8.51
CA GLN A 318 2.95 -8.10 -7.64
C GLN A 318 2.49 -8.04 -6.16
N LEU A 319 1.99 -6.89 -5.71
CA LEU A 319 1.41 -6.74 -4.37
C LEU A 319 0.28 -7.73 -4.14
N THR A 320 -0.69 -7.78 -5.06
CA THR A 320 -1.86 -8.68 -4.94
C THR A 320 -1.45 -10.14 -4.90
N GLU A 321 -0.54 -10.57 -5.77
CA GLU A 321 -0.01 -11.93 -5.82
C GLU A 321 0.68 -12.29 -4.50
N THR A 322 1.68 -11.50 -4.08
CA THR A 322 2.44 -11.76 -2.84
C THR A 322 1.54 -11.79 -1.59
N LEU A 323 0.59 -10.86 -1.48
CA LEU A 323 -0.30 -10.84 -0.31
C LEU A 323 -1.30 -11.99 -0.31
N SER A 324 -1.74 -12.46 -1.49
CA SER A 324 -2.58 -13.64 -1.62
C SER A 324 -1.85 -14.91 -1.19
N ASP A 325 -0.58 -15.06 -1.60
CA ASP A 325 0.27 -16.18 -1.20
C ASP A 325 0.47 -16.21 0.33
N VAL A 326 0.66 -15.04 0.97
CA VAL A 326 0.76 -14.94 2.44
C VAL A 326 -0.52 -15.39 3.13
N ILE A 327 -1.70 -15.05 2.60
CA ILE A 327 -2.98 -15.50 3.16
C ILE A 327 -3.13 -17.02 2.98
N GLU A 328 -2.84 -17.54 1.79
CA GLU A 328 -2.89 -18.97 1.51
C GLU A 328 -1.98 -19.75 2.48
N ASP A 329 -0.75 -19.30 2.66
CA ASP A 329 0.19 -19.85 3.65
C ASP A 329 -0.39 -19.86 5.08
N CYS A 330 -1.00 -18.75 5.51
CA CYS A 330 -1.59 -18.63 6.84
C CYS A 330 -2.77 -19.60 7.01
N VAL A 331 -3.67 -19.65 6.04
CA VAL A 331 -4.87 -20.52 6.07
C VAL A 331 -4.46 -22.00 6.10
N ASN A 332 -3.52 -22.40 5.24
CA ASN A 332 -3.06 -23.80 5.18
C ASN A 332 -2.25 -24.20 6.41
N LYS A 333 -1.58 -23.26 7.06
CA LYS A 333 -0.83 -23.51 8.30
C LYS A 333 -1.74 -23.75 9.50
N VAL A 334 -2.83 -23.00 9.62
CA VAL A 334 -3.79 -23.12 10.72
C VAL A 334 -4.74 -24.29 10.48
N GLY A 335 -5.11 -24.54 9.24
CA GLY A 335 -6.18 -25.44 8.85
C GLY A 335 -7.55 -24.76 8.96
N VAL A 336 -8.55 -25.39 8.39
CA VAL A 336 -9.92 -24.84 8.30
C VAL A 336 -10.93 -25.94 8.62
N ASP A 337 -11.88 -25.64 9.51
CA ASP A 337 -13.02 -26.55 9.77
C ASP A 337 -14.04 -26.40 8.62
N VAL A 338 -14.19 -27.47 7.85
CA VAL A 338 -15.10 -27.55 6.70
C VAL A 338 -16.55 -27.30 7.10
N ASN A 339 -16.94 -27.68 8.32
CA ASN A 339 -18.33 -27.57 8.77
C ASN A 339 -18.75 -26.12 9.07
N THR A 340 -17.80 -25.24 9.35
CA THR A 340 -18.09 -23.84 9.77
C THR A 340 -17.53 -22.77 8.84
N ALA A 341 -16.55 -23.12 8.01
CA ALA A 341 -15.84 -22.17 7.18
C ALA A 341 -16.72 -21.55 6.09
N SER A 342 -16.50 -20.25 5.83
CA SER A 342 -17.08 -19.57 4.68
C SER A 342 -16.42 -20.01 3.37
N PHE A 343 -17.13 -19.86 2.24
CA PHE A 343 -16.54 -20.16 0.94
C PHE A 343 -15.29 -19.32 0.65
N SER A 344 -15.23 -18.09 1.18
CA SER A 344 -14.07 -17.21 1.04
C SER A 344 -12.83 -17.79 1.72
N LEU A 345 -12.98 -18.31 2.94
CA LEU A 345 -11.90 -18.97 3.67
C LEU A 345 -11.47 -20.27 2.98
N LEU A 346 -12.42 -21.11 2.57
CA LEU A 346 -12.17 -22.35 1.86
C LEU A 346 -11.42 -22.12 0.53
N SER A 347 -11.66 -21.01 -0.16
CA SER A 347 -10.99 -20.71 -1.43
C SER A 347 -9.47 -20.43 -1.32
N TYR A 348 -8.95 -20.30 -0.11
CA TYR A 348 -7.51 -20.17 0.16
C TYR A 348 -6.84 -21.50 0.55
N ILE A 349 -7.60 -22.60 0.57
CA ILE A 349 -7.01 -23.94 0.76
C ILE A 349 -6.30 -24.34 -0.53
N SER A 350 -5.07 -24.81 -0.42
CA SER A 350 -4.29 -25.28 -1.57
C SER A 350 -5.03 -26.35 -2.36
N GLY A 351 -5.17 -26.12 -3.66
CA GLY A 351 -5.93 -27.00 -4.57
C GLY A 351 -7.45 -26.78 -4.59
N MET A 352 -8.00 -25.90 -3.75
CA MET A 352 -9.42 -25.57 -3.73
C MET A 352 -9.71 -24.39 -4.68
N THR A 353 -10.55 -24.60 -5.68
CA THR A 353 -11.04 -23.50 -6.53
C THR A 353 -12.23 -22.79 -5.87
N LYS A 354 -12.49 -21.53 -6.25
CA LYS A 354 -13.67 -20.78 -5.77
C LYS A 354 -14.99 -21.53 -6.05
N THR A 355 -15.08 -22.23 -7.18
CA THR A 355 -16.26 -23.03 -7.54
C THR A 355 -16.41 -24.25 -6.63
N MET A 356 -15.31 -24.95 -6.34
CA MET A 356 -15.32 -26.07 -5.41
C MET A 356 -15.71 -25.64 -3.99
N ALA A 357 -15.16 -24.53 -3.52
CA ALA A 357 -15.50 -23.95 -2.22
C ALA A 357 -17.00 -23.59 -2.11
N LYS A 358 -17.57 -22.98 -3.14
CA LYS A 358 -19.02 -22.68 -3.20
C LYS A 358 -19.88 -23.95 -3.19
N ASN A 359 -19.53 -24.92 -4.01
CA ASN A 359 -20.27 -26.20 -4.09
C ASN A 359 -20.20 -26.94 -2.74
N LEU A 360 -19.05 -26.92 -2.08
CA LEU A 360 -18.87 -27.55 -0.77
C LEU A 360 -19.77 -26.90 0.30
N VAL A 361 -19.82 -25.55 0.32
CA VAL A 361 -20.72 -24.83 1.24
C VAL A 361 -22.18 -25.12 0.93
N SER A 362 -22.59 -25.10 -0.34
CA SER A 362 -23.97 -25.45 -0.74
C SER A 362 -24.36 -26.86 -0.29
N TYR A 363 -23.47 -27.83 -0.53
CA TYR A 363 -23.71 -29.23 -0.11
C TYR A 363 -23.79 -29.40 1.41
N ARG A 364 -22.98 -28.67 2.16
CA ARG A 364 -23.02 -28.69 3.63
C ARG A 364 -24.33 -28.10 4.17
N ASP A 365 -24.85 -27.05 3.54
CA ASP A 365 -26.02 -26.31 4.01
C ASP A 365 -27.36 -26.94 3.59
N GLU A 366 -27.34 -27.96 2.70
CA GLU A 366 -28.45 -28.88 2.36
C GLU A 366 -28.64 -29.96 3.43
#